data_cfcaa30c6f28e2a5b911d0cf97566237
#
_entry.id   cfcaa30c6f28e2a5b911d0cf97566237
#
_cell.length_a   1.000
_cell.length_b   1.000
_cell.length_c   1.000
_cell.angle_alpha   90.00
_cell.angle_beta   90.00
_cell.angle_gamma   90.00
#
_symmetry.space_group_name_H-M   'P 1'
#
loop_
_entity.id
_entity.type
_entity.pdbx_description
1 polymer ?
#
loop_
_entity_poly.entity_id
_entity_poly.type
_entity_poly.pdbx_seq_one_letter_code
_entity_poly.pdbx_strand_id
1 'polypeptide(L)'
;MSPTPSPGETTPPVDAPQRTPIWALLPLRVFLGGTFIYAGLSKILDPHYLDHTSPLGIHAQMLHAATTSPIGPLVSFTAEHPAVTGLVIAFGEIAVGLGTLLGLFTRIAALGGLLLALSFFLTVSWTTRPYYFGADIVFAAAWTPLLIAGDAGPFSMSALLRDAIRRRRRPNPTPEQGSVAERRTLLRGGLIAATAAALGGTVFALTRRTTTPEPSQQDDQQEGQPEDPGTSSPTVIAAVADVAVGSSTRFTTPNGSAAYLLRPSTDTFLAFLAACTHQGCPIKPADPGFRCPCHGSTFDDNGQVTGGPATTPLATVPVHVVDGQVTTE
;
A
#
# COMPACT_ATOMS: atom_id res chain seq x y z
N MET A 1 -12.61 70.83 -36.18
CA MET A 1 -12.02 69.81 -37.06
C MET A 1 -11.50 68.69 -36.14
N SER A 2 -12.30 67.67 -35.95
CA SER A 2 -11.93 66.48 -35.17
C SER A 2 -11.23 65.49 -36.11
N PRO A 3 -10.11 64.85 -35.72
CA PRO A 3 -9.42 63.91 -36.59
C PRO A 3 -10.23 62.63 -36.69
N THR A 4 -10.43 62.17 -37.90
CA THR A 4 -10.99 60.85 -38.25
C THR A 4 -10.03 59.74 -37.84
N PRO A 5 -10.50 58.66 -37.19
CA PRO A 5 -9.66 57.51 -36.83
C PRO A 5 -9.27 56.73 -38.08
N SER A 6 -7.97 56.36 -38.17
CA SER A 6 -7.38 55.53 -39.23
C SER A 6 -8.01 54.11 -39.21
N PRO A 7 -8.38 53.58 -40.39
CA PRO A 7 -8.86 52.21 -40.50
C PRO A 7 -7.64 51.28 -40.59
N GLY A 8 -7.34 50.50 -39.53
CA GLY A 8 -6.29 49.49 -39.64
C GLY A 8 -5.70 48.96 -38.34
N GLU A 9 -6.14 49.35 -37.17
CA GLU A 9 -5.61 48.80 -35.93
C GLU A 9 -6.47 47.58 -35.51
N THR A 10 -6.15 46.43 -36.10
CA THR A 10 -6.65 45.15 -35.63
C THR A 10 -5.94 44.85 -34.32
N THR A 11 -6.65 45.09 -33.22
CA THR A 11 -6.23 44.52 -31.91
C THR A 11 -6.03 43.02 -32.08
N PRO A 12 -4.85 42.48 -31.69
CA PRO A 12 -4.62 41.05 -31.75
C PRO A 12 -5.70 40.36 -30.90
N PRO A 13 -6.26 39.20 -31.32
CA PRO A 13 -7.23 38.48 -30.55
C PRO A 13 -6.63 38.19 -29.19
N VAL A 14 -7.32 38.61 -28.13
CA VAL A 14 -6.99 38.24 -26.76
C VAL A 14 -6.90 36.71 -26.74
N ASP A 15 -5.68 36.18 -26.53
CA ASP A 15 -5.42 34.75 -26.51
C ASP A 15 -6.47 34.08 -25.61
N ALA A 16 -7.34 33.29 -26.21
CA ALA A 16 -8.28 32.48 -25.45
C ALA A 16 -7.48 31.61 -24.48
N PRO A 17 -7.84 31.54 -23.20
CA PRO A 17 -7.10 30.81 -22.19
C PRO A 17 -6.82 29.41 -22.72
N GLN A 18 -5.53 29.08 -22.91
CA GLN A 18 -5.08 27.78 -23.41
C GLN A 18 -5.55 26.75 -22.38
N ARG A 19 -6.60 26.00 -22.73
CA ARG A 19 -7.08 24.89 -21.89
C ARG A 19 -5.95 23.88 -21.82
N THR A 20 -5.36 23.73 -20.63
CA THR A 20 -4.36 22.69 -20.37
C THR A 20 -4.89 21.36 -20.91
N PRO A 21 -4.11 20.65 -21.71
CA PRO A 21 -4.59 19.41 -22.32
C PRO A 21 -4.89 18.41 -21.21
N ILE A 22 -6.11 17.90 -21.16
CA ILE A 22 -6.60 16.99 -20.11
C ILE A 22 -5.75 15.71 -19.98
N TRP A 23 -4.99 15.34 -21.04
CA TRP A 23 -4.04 14.24 -21.00
C TRP A 23 -2.86 14.46 -20.01
N ALA A 24 -2.61 15.73 -19.59
CA ALA A 24 -1.59 16.03 -18.58
C ALA A 24 -1.82 15.31 -17.22
N LEU A 25 -3.07 14.91 -16.93
CA LEU A 25 -3.39 14.12 -15.73
C LEU A 25 -3.20 12.61 -15.92
N LEU A 26 -2.79 12.15 -17.10
CA LEU A 26 -2.59 10.72 -17.36
C LEU A 26 -1.51 10.08 -16.45
N PRO A 27 -0.33 10.70 -16.25
CA PRO A 27 0.67 10.16 -15.31
C PRO A 27 0.13 10.01 -13.89
N LEU A 28 -0.62 10.99 -13.42
CA LEU A 28 -1.25 10.95 -12.09
C LEU A 28 -2.28 9.83 -11.98
N ARG A 29 -3.10 9.62 -13.02
CA ARG A 29 -4.06 8.50 -13.09
C ARG A 29 -3.35 7.15 -13.02
N VAL A 30 -2.29 6.98 -13.81
CA VAL A 30 -1.51 5.74 -13.85
C VAL A 30 -0.86 5.47 -12.50
N PHE A 31 -0.27 6.48 -11.90
CA PHE A 31 0.36 6.37 -10.59
C PHE A 31 -0.65 6.01 -9.49
N LEU A 32 -1.71 6.78 -9.33
CA LEU A 32 -2.72 6.54 -8.29
C LEU A 32 -3.45 5.22 -8.52
N GLY A 33 -3.86 4.94 -9.76
CA GLY A 33 -4.54 3.69 -10.10
C GLY A 33 -3.67 2.46 -9.84
N GLY A 34 -2.42 2.47 -10.27
CA GLY A 34 -1.46 1.40 -10.04
C GLY A 34 -1.15 1.20 -8.56
N THR A 35 -0.90 2.27 -7.82
CA THR A 35 -0.60 2.23 -6.38
C THR A 35 -1.76 1.63 -5.58
N PHE A 36 -3.00 2.04 -5.85
CA PHE A 36 -4.16 1.53 -5.12
C PHE A 36 -4.47 0.07 -5.47
N ILE A 37 -4.32 -0.35 -6.74
CA ILE A 37 -4.41 -1.78 -7.10
C ILE A 37 -3.36 -2.59 -6.33
N TYR A 38 -2.10 -2.13 -6.32
CA TYR A 38 -1.03 -2.79 -5.60
C TYR A 38 -1.33 -2.88 -4.10
N ALA A 39 -1.77 -1.78 -3.47
CA ALA A 39 -2.09 -1.74 -2.05
C ALA A 39 -3.21 -2.72 -1.67
N GLY A 40 -4.28 -2.79 -2.46
CA GLY A 40 -5.37 -3.74 -2.23
C GLY A 40 -4.96 -5.19 -2.45
N LEU A 41 -4.19 -5.48 -3.52
CA LEU A 41 -3.69 -6.82 -3.80
C LEU A 41 -2.70 -7.29 -2.73
N SER A 42 -1.78 -6.44 -2.28
CA SER A 42 -0.82 -6.79 -1.24
C SER A 42 -1.52 -7.20 0.06
N LYS A 43 -2.61 -6.53 0.44
CA LYS A 43 -3.42 -6.89 1.61
C LYS A 43 -4.12 -8.25 1.47
N ILE A 44 -4.64 -8.58 0.27
CA ILE A 44 -5.31 -9.87 0.03
C ILE A 44 -4.29 -11.02 -0.01
N LEU A 45 -3.09 -10.76 -0.53
CA LEU A 45 -2.04 -11.77 -0.67
C LEU A 45 -1.19 -11.97 0.59
N ASP A 46 -1.29 -11.06 1.56
CA ASP A 46 -0.60 -11.19 2.84
C ASP A 46 -1.39 -12.13 3.77
N PRO A 47 -0.84 -13.31 4.13
CA PRO A 47 -1.51 -14.27 5.01
C PRO A 47 -1.76 -13.71 6.41
N HIS A 48 -0.97 -12.73 6.85
CA HIS A 48 -1.10 -12.13 8.18
C HIS A 48 -2.15 -11.01 8.24
N TYR A 49 -2.58 -10.47 7.09
CA TYR A 49 -3.47 -9.31 7.07
C TYR A 49 -4.83 -9.59 7.73
N LEU A 50 -5.44 -10.74 7.46
CA LEU A 50 -6.74 -11.14 8.03
C LEU A 50 -6.62 -12.03 9.26
N ASP A 51 -5.41 -12.39 9.67
CA ASP A 51 -5.16 -13.20 10.85
C ASP A 51 -5.43 -12.39 12.12
N HIS A 52 -6.42 -12.84 12.91
CA HIS A 52 -6.80 -12.18 14.17
C HIS A 52 -5.73 -12.24 15.25
N THR A 53 -4.82 -13.20 15.18
CA THR A 53 -3.76 -13.41 16.17
C THR A 53 -2.50 -12.67 15.80
N SER A 54 -2.38 -12.24 14.54
CA SER A 54 -1.20 -11.53 14.05
C SER A 54 -1.16 -10.08 14.58
N PRO A 55 -0.05 -9.65 15.20
CA PRO A 55 0.15 -8.26 15.58
C PRO A 55 0.24 -7.31 14.37
N LEU A 56 0.44 -7.86 13.16
CA LEU A 56 0.47 -7.13 11.89
C LEU A 56 -0.89 -7.14 11.19
N GLY A 57 -1.85 -7.93 11.68
CA GLY A 57 -3.19 -8.08 11.11
C GLY A 57 -4.03 -6.81 11.25
N ILE A 58 -5.07 -6.74 10.42
CA ILE A 58 -6.03 -5.62 10.42
C ILE A 58 -6.66 -5.42 11.79
N HIS A 59 -6.95 -6.50 12.54
CA HIS A 59 -7.53 -6.42 13.87
C HIS A 59 -6.65 -5.63 14.85
N ALA A 60 -5.36 -5.96 14.94
CA ALA A 60 -4.42 -5.26 15.80
C ALA A 60 -4.25 -3.79 15.38
N GLN A 61 -4.19 -3.52 14.08
CA GLN A 61 -4.12 -2.16 13.56
C GLN A 61 -5.36 -1.33 13.93
N MET A 62 -6.56 -1.92 13.83
CA MET A 62 -7.81 -1.24 14.21
C MET A 62 -7.89 -0.97 15.71
N LEU A 63 -7.50 -1.91 16.57
CA LEU A 63 -7.45 -1.69 18.01
C LEU A 63 -6.51 -0.54 18.38
N HIS A 64 -5.33 -0.49 17.75
CA HIS A 64 -4.41 0.63 17.94
C HIS A 64 -5.03 1.96 17.45
N ALA A 65 -5.61 1.98 16.25
CA ALA A 65 -6.24 3.18 15.69
C ALA A 65 -7.46 3.63 16.53
N ALA A 66 -8.19 2.72 17.15
CA ALA A 66 -9.32 3.05 18.02
C ALA A 66 -8.91 3.92 19.23
N THR A 67 -7.67 3.76 19.72
CA THR A 67 -7.14 4.53 20.87
C THR A 67 -6.41 5.81 20.46
N THR A 68 -5.86 5.88 19.26
CA THR A 68 -4.97 6.97 18.81
C THR A 68 -5.64 7.93 17.82
N SER A 69 -6.69 7.49 17.13
CA SER A 69 -7.38 8.25 16.07
C SER A 69 -8.43 9.21 16.63
N PRO A 70 -8.63 10.38 16.01
CA PRO A 70 -9.73 11.28 16.35
C PRO A 70 -11.12 10.69 16.05
N ILE A 71 -11.20 9.66 15.19
CA ILE A 71 -12.41 8.90 14.87
C ILE A 71 -12.45 7.54 15.57
N GLY A 72 -11.75 7.41 16.72
CA GLY A 72 -11.64 6.18 17.50
C GLY A 72 -12.96 5.44 17.73
N PRO A 73 -14.07 6.10 18.13
CA PRO A 73 -15.37 5.43 18.29
C PRO A 73 -15.90 4.76 17.03
N LEU A 74 -15.68 5.36 15.86
CA LEU A 74 -16.05 4.76 14.57
C LEU A 74 -15.17 3.56 14.26
N VAL A 75 -13.87 3.66 14.54
CA VAL A 75 -12.93 2.54 14.35
C VAL A 75 -13.26 1.38 15.27
N SER A 76 -13.59 1.65 16.55
CA SER A 76 -14.01 0.61 17.50
C SER A 76 -15.24 -0.15 17.01
N PHE A 77 -16.23 0.55 16.49
CA PHE A 77 -17.43 -0.07 15.92
C PHE A 77 -17.08 -1.00 14.73
N THR A 78 -16.20 -0.56 13.84
CA THR A 78 -15.78 -1.38 12.68
C THR A 78 -14.83 -2.52 13.09
N ALA A 79 -14.12 -2.40 14.22
CA ALA A 79 -13.24 -3.42 14.77
C ALA A 79 -13.98 -4.65 15.34
N GLU A 80 -15.29 -4.58 15.53
CA GLU A 80 -16.12 -5.76 15.86
C GLU A 80 -16.13 -6.80 14.74
N HIS A 81 -15.89 -6.36 13.47
CA HIS A 81 -15.84 -7.21 12.29
C HIS A 81 -14.59 -6.94 11.45
N PRO A 82 -13.38 -7.21 11.98
CA PRO A 82 -12.12 -6.75 11.35
C PRO A 82 -11.88 -7.40 9.99
N ALA A 83 -12.22 -8.66 9.80
CA ALA A 83 -12.08 -9.35 8.52
C ALA A 83 -12.95 -8.71 7.42
N VAL A 84 -14.21 -8.38 7.74
CA VAL A 84 -15.12 -7.70 6.80
C VAL A 84 -14.59 -6.32 6.46
N THR A 85 -14.17 -5.54 7.45
CA THR A 85 -13.61 -4.21 7.27
C THR A 85 -12.34 -4.27 6.43
N GLY A 86 -11.43 -5.21 6.72
CA GLY A 86 -10.21 -5.42 5.95
C GLY A 86 -10.47 -5.76 4.48
N LEU A 87 -11.43 -6.65 4.22
CA LEU A 87 -11.81 -7.00 2.84
C LEU A 87 -12.46 -5.82 2.11
N VAL A 88 -13.35 -5.06 2.77
CA VAL A 88 -13.96 -3.85 2.19
C VAL A 88 -12.89 -2.82 1.82
N ILE A 89 -11.89 -2.61 2.66
CA ILE A 89 -10.76 -1.74 2.37
C ILE A 89 -9.98 -2.26 1.16
N ALA A 90 -9.56 -3.52 1.16
CA ALA A 90 -8.73 -4.10 0.11
C ALA A 90 -9.44 -4.10 -1.26
N PHE A 91 -10.69 -4.55 -1.32
CA PHE A 91 -11.49 -4.51 -2.54
C PHE A 91 -11.85 -3.09 -2.96
N GLY A 92 -12.09 -2.19 -2.00
CA GLY A 92 -12.30 -0.76 -2.24
C GLY A 92 -11.10 -0.12 -2.93
N GLU A 93 -9.89 -0.38 -2.45
CA GLU A 93 -8.64 0.07 -3.07
C GLU A 93 -8.50 -0.47 -4.51
N ILE A 94 -8.75 -1.75 -4.74
CA ILE A 94 -8.69 -2.35 -6.08
C ILE A 94 -9.73 -1.70 -7.00
N ALA A 95 -10.96 -1.55 -6.55
CA ALA A 95 -12.03 -0.96 -7.35
C ALA A 95 -11.75 0.50 -7.73
N VAL A 96 -11.29 1.31 -6.77
CA VAL A 96 -10.84 2.69 -6.97
C VAL A 96 -9.67 2.74 -7.95
N GLY A 97 -8.68 1.88 -7.76
CA GLY A 97 -7.51 1.80 -8.63
C GLY A 97 -7.87 1.43 -10.07
N LEU A 98 -8.68 0.39 -10.27
CA LEU A 98 -9.15 -0.04 -11.59
C LEU A 98 -10.04 1.02 -12.25
N GLY A 99 -11.00 1.60 -11.52
CA GLY A 99 -11.86 2.66 -12.02
C GLY A 99 -11.06 3.87 -12.51
N THR A 100 -10.04 4.26 -11.75
CA THR A 100 -9.14 5.35 -12.09
C THR A 100 -8.26 5.01 -13.28
N LEU A 101 -7.61 3.85 -13.28
CA LEU A 101 -6.70 3.43 -14.34
C LEU A 101 -7.41 3.29 -15.69
N LEU A 102 -8.57 2.63 -15.71
CA LEU A 102 -9.37 2.46 -16.92
C LEU A 102 -10.12 3.75 -17.32
N GLY A 103 -10.19 4.72 -16.43
CA GLY A 103 -10.99 5.93 -16.67
C GLY A 103 -12.48 5.66 -16.72
N LEU A 104 -12.94 4.70 -15.92
CA LEU A 104 -14.35 4.37 -15.79
C LEU A 104 -14.90 5.07 -14.55
N PHE A 105 -15.88 5.95 -14.73
CA PHE A 105 -16.44 6.76 -13.64
C PHE A 105 -15.37 7.49 -12.79
N THR A 106 -14.40 8.10 -13.45
CA THR A 106 -13.17 8.65 -12.82
C THR A 106 -13.48 9.56 -11.62
N ARG A 107 -14.55 10.36 -11.65
CA ARG A 107 -14.94 11.22 -10.51
C ARG A 107 -15.37 10.40 -9.29
N ILE A 108 -16.13 9.32 -9.50
CA ILE A 108 -16.57 8.44 -8.41
C ILE A 108 -15.37 7.69 -7.83
N ALA A 109 -14.50 7.15 -8.70
CA ALA A 109 -13.26 6.50 -8.28
C ALA A 109 -12.35 7.48 -7.52
N ALA A 110 -12.17 8.71 -8.01
CA ALA A 110 -11.38 9.73 -7.35
C ALA A 110 -11.97 10.15 -5.99
N LEU A 111 -13.29 10.24 -5.88
CA LEU A 111 -13.94 10.48 -4.58
C LEU A 111 -13.69 9.32 -3.62
N GLY A 112 -13.84 8.08 -4.08
CA GLY A 112 -13.53 6.89 -3.29
C GLY A 112 -12.07 6.87 -2.81
N GLY A 113 -11.12 7.18 -3.71
CA GLY A 113 -9.70 7.27 -3.39
C GLY A 113 -9.38 8.38 -2.38
N LEU A 114 -10.01 9.55 -2.54
CA LEU A 114 -9.90 10.64 -1.57
C LEU A 114 -10.42 10.23 -0.19
N LEU A 115 -11.60 9.59 -0.12
CA LEU A 115 -12.18 9.14 1.15
C LEU A 115 -11.33 8.06 1.82
N LEU A 116 -10.79 7.09 1.05
CA LEU A 116 -9.86 6.09 1.57
C LEU A 116 -8.58 6.75 2.09
N ALA A 117 -7.95 7.64 1.33
CA ALA A 117 -6.75 8.35 1.76
C ALA A 117 -6.99 9.18 3.03
N LEU A 118 -8.14 9.87 3.13
CA LEU A 118 -8.51 10.62 4.33
C LEU A 118 -8.78 9.69 5.52
N SER A 119 -9.41 8.54 5.31
CA SER A 119 -9.62 7.56 6.39
C SER A 119 -8.30 7.02 6.91
N PHE A 120 -7.35 6.69 6.03
CA PHE A 120 -6.00 6.27 6.44
C PHE A 120 -5.22 7.39 7.13
N PHE A 121 -5.34 8.63 6.66
CA PHE A 121 -4.74 9.77 7.35
C PHE A 121 -5.26 9.90 8.78
N LEU A 122 -6.58 9.77 8.98
CA LEU A 122 -7.20 9.88 10.30
C LEU A 122 -6.90 8.68 11.21
N THR A 123 -6.63 7.50 10.67
CA THR A 123 -6.42 6.26 11.45
C THR A 123 -4.96 5.87 11.58
N VAL A 124 -4.21 5.85 10.47
CA VAL A 124 -2.84 5.35 10.41
C VAL A 124 -1.82 6.47 10.61
N SER A 125 -1.99 7.60 9.90
CA SER A 125 -1.02 8.68 9.87
C SER A 125 -1.32 9.83 10.85
N TRP A 126 -2.37 9.74 11.65
CA TRP A 126 -2.82 10.83 12.53
C TRP A 126 -1.75 11.29 13.54
N THR A 127 -0.99 10.36 14.08
CA THR A 127 0.07 10.62 15.06
C THR A 127 1.40 11.03 14.44
N THR A 128 1.53 10.92 13.10
CA THR A 128 2.78 11.25 12.39
C THR A 128 3.06 12.76 12.45
N ARG A 129 4.24 13.13 12.90
CA ARG A 129 4.69 14.53 12.98
C ARG A 129 6.04 14.71 12.27
N PRO A 130 6.19 15.74 11.45
CA PRO A 130 5.16 16.61 10.91
C PRO A 130 4.17 15.85 10.00
N TYR A 131 2.92 16.33 9.92
CA TYR A 131 1.80 15.62 9.27
C TYR A 131 2.06 15.21 7.81
N TYR A 132 2.89 15.95 7.08
CA TYR A 132 3.22 15.68 5.67
C TYR A 132 4.21 14.51 5.49
N PHE A 133 4.76 13.93 6.54
CA PHE A 133 5.51 12.67 6.47
C PHE A 133 4.58 11.46 6.33
N GLY A 134 3.30 11.59 6.68
CA GLY A 134 2.30 10.59 6.35
C GLY A 134 1.98 10.62 4.85
N ALA A 135 2.15 9.48 4.16
CA ALA A 135 1.85 9.40 2.73
C ALA A 135 0.38 9.69 2.43
N ASP A 136 -0.52 9.39 3.36
CA ASP A 136 -1.97 9.43 3.15
C ASP A 136 -2.49 10.83 2.83
N ILE A 137 -1.97 11.88 3.49
CA ILE A 137 -2.36 13.27 3.22
C ILE A 137 -1.90 13.72 1.81
N VAL A 138 -0.74 13.21 1.35
CA VAL A 138 -0.24 13.48 0.00
C VAL A 138 -1.12 12.78 -1.03
N PHE A 139 -1.53 11.54 -0.78
CA PHE A 139 -2.50 10.84 -1.63
C PHE A 139 -3.85 11.56 -1.65
N ALA A 140 -4.36 12.02 -0.50
CA ALA A 140 -5.60 12.80 -0.45
C ALA A 140 -5.51 14.06 -1.33
N ALA A 141 -4.42 14.81 -1.26
CA ALA A 141 -4.17 15.95 -2.14
C ALA A 141 -4.07 15.55 -3.62
N ALA A 142 -3.41 14.43 -3.93
CA ALA A 142 -3.23 13.93 -5.28
C ALA A 142 -4.54 13.47 -5.95
N TRP A 143 -5.56 13.05 -5.20
CA TRP A 143 -6.88 12.70 -5.72
C TRP A 143 -7.69 13.92 -6.18
N THR A 144 -7.47 15.12 -5.64
CA THR A 144 -8.27 16.31 -5.90
C THR A 144 -8.26 16.75 -7.38
N PRO A 145 -7.14 16.77 -8.12
CA PRO A 145 -7.14 17.11 -9.54
C PRO A 145 -7.99 16.16 -10.39
N LEU A 146 -7.98 14.85 -10.07
CA LEU A 146 -8.79 13.86 -10.78
C LEU A 146 -10.28 13.99 -10.46
N LEU A 147 -10.63 14.34 -9.23
CA LEU A 147 -12.00 14.61 -8.82
C LEU A 147 -12.58 15.84 -9.57
N ILE A 148 -11.81 16.91 -9.67
CA ILE A 148 -12.20 18.15 -10.35
C ILE A 148 -12.29 17.94 -11.87
N ALA A 149 -11.23 17.42 -12.50
CA ALA A 149 -11.15 17.27 -13.95
C ALA A 149 -12.06 16.15 -14.48
N GLY A 150 -12.25 15.08 -13.70
CA GLY A 150 -13.05 13.93 -14.11
C GLY A 150 -12.38 13.09 -15.19
N ASP A 151 -13.17 12.66 -16.18
CA ASP A 151 -12.69 11.83 -17.29
C ASP A 151 -11.59 12.55 -18.07
N ALA A 152 -10.36 12.11 -17.90
CA ALA A 152 -9.18 12.71 -18.52
C ALA A 152 -9.09 12.36 -20.01
N GLY A 153 -9.96 12.97 -20.83
CA GLY A 153 -9.82 13.03 -22.28
C GLY A 153 -9.97 11.69 -23.04
N PRO A 154 -9.29 11.57 -24.19
CA PRO A 154 -9.53 10.52 -25.19
C PRO A 154 -9.08 9.11 -24.77
N PHE A 155 -8.34 8.97 -23.67
CA PHE A 155 -7.78 7.72 -23.17
C PHE A 155 -8.58 7.16 -21.99
N SER A 156 -9.89 7.38 -21.93
CA SER A 156 -10.77 6.82 -20.91
C SER A 156 -11.77 5.83 -21.51
N MET A 157 -12.05 4.74 -20.80
CA MET A 157 -13.08 3.77 -21.18
C MET A 157 -14.45 4.45 -21.27
N SER A 158 -14.74 5.43 -20.41
CA SER A 158 -15.96 6.24 -20.46
C SER A 158 -16.08 7.02 -21.78
N ALA A 159 -14.98 7.53 -22.33
CA ALA A 159 -14.99 8.21 -23.63
C ALA A 159 -15.26 7.22 -24.77
N LEU A 160 -14.63 6.04 -24.75
CA LEU A 160 -14.88 4.99 -25.73
C LEU A 160 -16.35 4.53 -25.72
N LEU A 161 -16.89 4.33 -24.52
CA LEU A 161 -18.29 3.92 -24.35
C LEU A 161 -19.26 5.00 -24.86
N ARG A 162 -19.01 6.27 -24.52
CA ARG A 162 -19.81 7.39 -25.04
C ARG A 162 -19.75 7.47 -26.57
N ASP A 163 -18.57 7.28 -27.16
CA ASP A 163 -18.40 7.28 -28.61
C ASP A 163 -19.13 6.07 -29.25
N ALA A 164 -19.07 4.89 -28.65
CA ALA A 164 -19.78 3.70 -29.13
C ALA A 164 -21.31 3.90 -29.09
N ILE A 165 -21.84 4.47 -27.99
CA ILE A 165 -23.28 4.77 -27.85
C ILE A 165 -23.69 5.83 -28.87
N ARG A 166 -22.92 6.89 -29.06
CA ARG A 166 -23.21 7.94 -30.07
C ARG A 166 -23.24 7.38 -31.48
N ARG A 167 -22.35 6.43 -31.83
CA ARG A 167 -22.33 5.75 -33.13
C ARG A 167 -23.59 4.90 -33.38
N ARG A 168 -24.05 4.19 -32.35
CA ARG A 168 -25.31 3.41 -32.45
C ARG A 168 -26.55 4.29 -32.69
N ARG A 169 -26.51 5.58 -32.26
CA ARG A 169 -27.60 6.53 -32.42
C ARG A 169 -27.54 7.34 -33.73
N ARG A 170 -26.47 7.24 -34.53
CA ARG A 170 -26.32 7.90 -35.83
C ARG A 170 -26.62 6.92 -36.95
N PRO A 171 -27.70 7.07 -37.70
CA PRO A 171 -28.14 6.08 -38.70
C PRO A 171 -27.39 6.25 -39.99
N ASN A 172 -26.34 6.41 -40.36
CA ASN A 172 -25.51 6.31 -41.57
C ASN A 172 -24.21 7.14 -41.47
N PRO A 173 -23.09 6.54 -41.06
CA PRO A 173 -21.78 7.14 -41.32
C PRO A 173 -21.41 6.90 -42.79
N THR A 174 -20.84 7.92 -43.45
CA THR A 174 -20.20 7.72 -44.75
C THR A 174 -19.03 6.73 -44.62
N PRO A 175 -18.74 5.88 -45.63
CA PRO A 175 -17.71 4.82 -45.54
C PRO A 175 -16.34 5.33 -45.11
N GLU A 176 -15.95 6.52 -45.50
CA GLU A 176 -14.68 7.16 -45.15
C GLU A 176 -14.59 7.56 -43.67
N GLN A 177 -15.68 8.05 -43.08
CA GLN A 177 -15.75 8.42 -41.67
C GLN A 177 -15.76 7.16 -40.75
N GLY A 178 -16.27 6.03 -41.25
CA GLY A 178 -16.25 4.74 -40.57
C GLY A 178 -14.83 4.23 -40.33
N SER A 179 -13.99 4.21 -41.34
CA SER A 179 -12.64 3.65 -41.28
C SER A 179 -11.68 4.43 -40.37
N VAL A 180 -11.73 5.78 -40.42
CA VAL A 180 -10.89 6.64 -39.55
C VAL A 180 -11.32 6.54 -38.09
N ALA A 181 -12.63 6.46 -37.87
CA ALA A 181 -13.18 6.36 -36.53
C ALA A 181 -12.88 4.98 -35.88
N GLU A 182 -12.89 3.92 -36.66
CA GLU A 182 -12.56 2.55 -36.21
C GLU A 182 -11.08 2.43 -35.85
N ARG A 183 -10.19 2.93 -36.71
CA ARG A 183 -8.75 2.97 -36.48
C ARG A 183 -8.39 3.74 -35.19
N ARG A 184 -9.04 4.87 -34.97
CA ARG A 184 -8.86 5.71 -33.77
C ARG A 184 -9.33 5.01 -32.49
N THR A 185 -10.41 4.22 -32.59
CA THR A 185 -10.96 3.44 -31.47
C THR A 185 -10.04 2.27 -31.09
N LEU A 186 -9.51 1.56 -32.12
CA LEU A 186 -8.57 0.44 -31.93
C LEU A 186 -7.27 0.92 -31.31
N LEU A 187 -6.70 2.06 -31.78
CA LEU A 187 -5.48 2.63 -31.19
C LEU A 187 -5.66 3.06 -29.74
N ARG A 188 -6.79 3.68 -29.40
CA ARG A 188 -7.09 4.10 -28.04
C ARG A 188 -7.35 2.91 -27.10
N GLY A 189 -8.12 1.93 -27.55
CA GLY A 189 -8.38 0.68 -26.83
C GLY A 189 -7.11 -0.12 -26.60
N GLY A 190 -6.28 -0.23 -27.64
CA GLY A 190 -4.97 -0.90 -27.57
C GLY A 190 -4.01 -0.23 -26.57
N LEU A 191 -3.95 1.11 -26.53
CA LEU A 191 -3.10 1.82 -25.59
C LEU A 191 -3.58 1.65 -24.13
N ILE A 192 -4.90 1.70 -23.88
CA ILE A 192 -5.46 1.45 -22.54
C ILE A 192 -5.16 0.02 -22.10
N ALA A 193 -5.35 -0.97 -23.00
CA ALA A 193 -5.05 -2.36 -22.69
C ALA A 193 -3.54 -2.59 -22.46
N ALA A 194 -2.66 -1.99 -23.27
CA ALA A 194 -1.22 -2.09 -23.10
C ALA A 194 -0.75 -1.48 -21.80
N THR A 195 -1.31 -0.32 -21.40
CA THR A 195 -0.98 0.33 -20.11
C THR A 195 -1.42 -0.54 -18.93
N ALA A 196 -2.62 -1.10 -19.00
CA ALA A 196 -3.14 -2.00 -17.96
C ALA A 196 -2.29 -3.29 -17.85
N ALA A 197 -1.90 -3.87 -18.99
CA ALA A 197 -1.06 -5.07 -19.04
C ALA A 197 0.36 -4.81 -18.52
N ALA A 198 0.97 -3.68 -18.89
CA ALA A 198 2.30 -3.29 -18.41
C ALA A 198 2.33 -3.11 -16.89
N LEU A 199 1.31 -2.45 -16.32
CA LEU A 199 1.21 -2.24 -14.88
C LEU A 199 0.89 -3.55 -14.16
N GLY A 200 -0.01 -4.37 -14.67
CA GLY A 200 -0.31 -5.69 -14.13
C GLY A 200 0.92 -6.60 -14.14
N GLY A 201 1.68 -6.59 -15.23
CA GLY A 201 2.95 -7.33 -15.36
C GLY A 201 4.02 -6.85 -14.39
N THR A 202 4.14 -5.53 -14.19
CA THR A 202 5.11 -4.94 -13.26
C THR A 202 4.76 -5.28 -11.81
N VAL A 203 3.47 -5.16 -11.43
CA VAL A 203 2.97 -5.56 -10.10
C VAL A 203 3.21 -7.04 -9.86
N PHE A 204 2.88 -7.90 -10.84
CA PHE A 204 3.11 -9.34 -10.76
C PHE A 204 4.60 -9.71 -10.65
N ALA A 205 5.49 -9.02 -11.39
CA ALA A 205 6.93 -9.23 -11.31
C ALA A 205 7.51 -8.77 -9.96
N LEU A 206 7.00 -7.67 -9.40
CA LEU A 206 7.40 -7.18 -8.09
C LEU A 206 6.93 -8.12 -6.97
N THR A 207 5.70 -8.61 -7.02
CA THR A 207 5.18 -9.58 -6.04
C THR A 207 5.93 -10.91 -6.12
N ARG A 208 6.30 -11.39 -7.31
CA ARG A 208 7.13 -12.61 -7.43
C ARG A 208 8.54 -12.44 -6.86
N ARG A 209 9.14 -11.23 -6.93
CA ARG A 209 10.48 -10.99 -6.37
C ARG A 209 10.48 -10.98 -4.85
N THR A 210 9.36 -10.64 -4.21
CA THR A 210 9.23 -10.68 -2.75
C THR A 210 8.93 -12.08 -2.22
N THR A 211 8.54 -13.03 -3.08
CA THR A 211 8.23 -14.42 -2.74
C THR A 211 9.27 -15.43 -3.20
N THR A 212 10.43 -15.00 -3.72
CA THR A 212 11.52 -15.93 -4.02
C THR A 212 12.22 -16.27 -2.70
N PRO A 213 12.12 -17.50 -2.19
CA PRO A 213 12.96 -17.95 -1.10
C PRO A 213 14.40 -17.95 -1.61
N GLU A 214 15.31 -17.39 -0.84
CA GLU A 214 16.73 -17.61 -1.03
C GLU A 214 16.99 -19.14 -1.04
N PRO A 215 17.81 -19.69 -1.95
CA PRO A 215 18.00 -21.13 -2.03
C PRO A 215 18.65 -21.62 -0.75
N SER A 216 17.85 -22.18 0.13
CA SER A 216 18.33 -23.02 1.22
C SER A 216 18.90 -24.29 0.59
N GLN A 217 20.16 -24.57 0.89
CA GLN A 217 20.83 -25.82 0.61
C GLN A 217 19.98 -26.98 1.11
N GLN A 218 19.82 -27.94 0.22
CA GLN A 218 19.17 -29.22 0.49
C GLN A 218 19.98 -29.96 1.54
N ASP A 219 19.31 -30.42 2.57
CA ASP A 219 19.65 -31.63 3.28
C ASP A 219 18.36 -32.39 3.60
N ASP A 220 18.38 -33.59 3.10
CA ASP A 220 17.60 -34.81 3.23
C ASP A 220 16.37 -34.92 4.13
N GLN A 221 15.32 -35.40 3.46
CA GLN A 221 14.15 -36.19 3.82
C GLN A 221 14.10 -36.79 5.23
N GLN A 222 13.03 -36.47 5.94
CA GLN A 222 12.34 -37.49 6.75
C GLN A 222 10.82 -37.20 6.81
N GLU A 223 10.06 -38.14 6.23
CA GLU A 223 8.61 -38.27 6.41
C GLU A 223 8.30 -38.50 7.89
N GLY A 224 7.34 -37.75 8.42
CA GLY A 224 6.82 -37.92 9.77
C GLY A 224 5.43 -37.32 9.92
N GLN A 225 4.42 -38.15 9.81
CA GLN A 225 3.14 -38.29 10.47
C GLN A 225 2.42 -37.03 11.02
N PRO A 226 1.07 -36.92 10.85
CA PRO A 226 0.27 -35.81 11.36
C PRO A 226 0.12 -35.92 12.88
N GLU A 227 0.55 -34.89 13.61
CA GLU A 227 0.33 -34.74 15.04
C GLU A 227 -0.83 -33.80 15.36
N ASP A 228 -1.56 -34.22 16.37
CA ASP A 228 -2.75 -33.74 17.07
C ASP A 228 -2.63 -32.29 17.59
N PRO A 229 -3.69 -31.45 17.55
CA PRO A 229 -3.64 -30.08 18.04
C PRO A 229 -3.81 -30.04 19.57
N GLY A 230 -2.70 -29.99 20.29
CA GLY A 230 -2.79 -29.85 21.73
C GLY A 230 -1.53 -30.02 22.55
N THR A 231 -0.38 -29.51 22.11
CA THR A 231 0.74 -29.13 23.01
C THR A 231 1.83 -28.48 22.14
N SER A 232 1.97 -27.15 22.19
CA SER A 232 3.07 -26.46 21.54
C SER A 232 4.38 -26.87 22.20
N SER A 233 5.11 -27.80 21.56
CA SER A 233 6.48 -28.11 21.98
C SER A 233 7.35 -26.87 21.81
N PRO A 234 8.16 -26.48 22.79
CA PRO A 234 9.00 -25.29 22.70
C PRO A 234 9.95 -25.40 21.51
N THR A 235 9.90 -24.40 20.61
CA THR A 235 10.77 -24.34 19.44
C THR A 235 12.13 -23.79 19.85
N VAL A 236 13.20 -24.52 19.57
CA VAL A 236 14.60 -24.08 19.83
C VAL A 236 14.96 -22.99 18.83
N ILE A 237 15.40 -21.82 19.33
CA ILE A 237 15.87 -20.68 18.53
C ILE A 237 17.39 -20.79 18.30
N ALA A 238 18.17 -20.97 19.37
CA ALA A 238 19.62 -21.03 19.33
C ALA A 238 20.18 -21.66 20.62
N ALA A 239 21.40 -22.22 20.58
CA ALA A 239 22.13 -22.56 21.81
C ALA A 239 22.61 -21.24 22.48
N VAL A 240 22.60 -21.22 23.82
CA VAL A 240 23.08 -20.06 24.60
C VAL A 240 24.54 -19.73 24.24
N ALA A 241 25.36 -20.76 23.92
CA ALA A 241 26.77 -20.61 23.57
C ALA A 241 26.97 -19.90 22.20
N ASP A 242 25.96 -20.00 21.29
CA ASP A 242 26.06 -19.47 19.94
C ASP A 242 25.65 -18.00 19.87
N VAL A 243 25.02 -17.45 20.92
CA VAL A 243 24.60 -16.05 20.97
C VAL A 243 25.58 -15.26 21.83
N ALA A 244 26.45 -14.48 21.22
CA ALA A 244 27.41 -13.66 21.93
C ALA A 244 26.74 -12.55 22.75
N VAL A 245 27.27 -12.17 23.91
CA VAL A 245 26.79 -11.01 24.68
C VAL A 245 26.98 -9.75 23.86
N GLY A 246 25.93 -8.89 23.80
CA GLY A 246 25.89 -7.68 23.00
C GLY A 246 25.53 -7.93 21.53
N SER A 247 25.20 -9.17 21.12
CA SER A 247 24.82 -9.47 19.74
C SER A 247 23.32 -9.67 19.57
N SER A 248 22.87 -9.56 18.32
CA SER A 248 21.51 -9.91 17.90
C SER A 248 21.52 -10.96 16.81
N THR A 249 20.65 -11.96 16.92
CA THR A 249 20.50 -13.04 15.94
C THR A 249 19.07 -13.06 15.41
N ARG A 250 18.91 -13.15 14.10
CA ARG A 250 17.59 -13.23 13.46
C ARG A 250 17.09 -14.68 13.51
N PHE A 251 15.80 -14.85 13.83
CA PHE A 251 15.13 -16.14 13.79
C PHE A 251 13.69 -16.01 13.25
N THR A 252 13.03 -17.14 13.06
CA THR A 252 11.62 -17.19 12.68
C THR A 252 10.83 -17.81 13.84
N THR A 253 9.79 -17.15 14.28
CA THR A 253 8.91 -17.64 15.34
C THR A 253 8.06 -18.83 14.84
N PRO A 254 7.48 -19.66 15.71
CA PRO A 254 6.63 -20.79 15.30
C PRO A 254 5.48 -20.40 14.37
N ASN A 255 4.96 -19.19 14.50
CA ASN A 255 3.90 -18.65 13.63
C ASN A 255 4.43 -18.02 12.31
N GLY A 256 5.71 -18.23 11.96
CA GLY A 256 6.30 -17.76 10.70
C GLY A 256 6.76 -16.31 10.68
N SER A 257 6.66 -15.57 11.78
CA SER A 257 7.08 -14.17 11.84
C SER A 257 8.58 -14.04 12.03
N ALA A 258 9.21 -13.09 11.33
CA ALA A 258 10.62 -12.77 11.56
C ALA A 258 10.80 -12.04 12.91
N ALA A 259 11.84 -12.42 13.67
CA ALA A 259 12.17 -11.85 14.96
C ALA A 259 13.69 -11.73 15.15
N TYR A 260 14.10 -10.95 16.13
CA TYR A 260 15.48 -10.85 16.59
C TYR A 260 15.58 -11.30 18.04
N LEU A 261 16.54 -12.17 18.32
CA LEU A 261 16.99 -12.55 19.66
C LEU A 261 18.20 -11.70 20.01
N LEU A 262 18.18 -11.01 21.14
CA LEU A 262 19.27 -10.22 21.70
C LEU A 262 19.77 -10.88 22.99
N ARG A 263 21.07 -10.75 23.23
CA ARG A 263 21.70 -11.10 24.52
C ARG A 263 22.38 -9.88 25.10
N PRO A 264 21.67 -8.96 25.77
CA PRO A 264 22.25 -7.73 26.30
C PRO A 264 23.23 -7.99 27.44
N SER A 265 23.08 -9.10 28.20
CA SER A 265 23.99 -9.51 29.24
C SER A 265 24.13 -11.04 29.28
N THR A 266 25.04 -11.54 30.15
CA THR A 266 25.35 -12.97 30.24
C THR A 266 24.13 -13.87 30.43
N ASP A 267 23.15 -13.42 31.23
CA ASP A 267 22.02 -14.24 31.66
C ASP A 267 20.67 -13.68 31.14
N THR A 268 20.69 -12.66 30.28
CA THR A 268 19.48 -12.01 29.78
C THR A 268 19.32 -12.24 28.29
N PHE A 269 18.16 -12.76 27.91
CA PHE A 269 17.74 -12.91 26.52
C PHE A 269 16.44 -12.15 26.32
N LEU A 270 16.38 -11.34 25.28
CA LEU A 270 15.21 -10.59 24.86
C LEU A 270 14.94 -10.91 23.39
N ALA A 271 13.67 -11.02 23.03
CA ALA A 271 13.33 -11.20 21.63
C ALA A 271 12.19 -10.26 21.23
N PHE A 272 12.29 -9.73 20.00
CA PHE A 272 11.34 -8.78 19.45
C PHE A 272 11.00 -9.16 18.02
N LEU A 273 9.74 -8.94 17.61
CA LEU A 273 9.35 -9.07 16.21
C LEU A 273 10.17 -8.09 15.36
N ALA A 274 10.64 -8.55 14.21
CA ALA A 274 11.44 -7.75 13.27
C ALA A 274 10.60 -6.75 12.47
N ALA A 275 9.50 -6.27 13.04
CA ALA A 275 8.55 -5.36 12.42
C ALA A 275 8.45 -4.06 13.19
N CYS A 276 8.63 -2.94 12.50
CA CYS A 276 8.50 -1.60 13.06
C CYS A 276 7.06 -1.31 13.47
N THR A 277 6.84 -0.86 14.68
CA THR A 277 5.52 -0.55 15.24
C THR A 277 4.84 0.66 14.62
N HIS A 278 5.55 1.40 13.72
CA HIS A 278 4.94 2.49 12.97
C HIS A 278 4.05 1.97 11.83
N GLN A 279 4.57 1.12 10.94
CA GLN A 279 3.86 0.61 9.75
C GLN A 279 4.34 -0.80 9.32
N GLY A 280 4.81 -1.63 10.24
CA GLY A 280 5.20 -3.01 9.94
C GLY A 280 6.47 -3.18 9.09
N CYS A 281 7.19 -2.11 8.75
CA CYS A 281 8.44 -2.22 7.98
C CYS A 281 9.47 -3.07 8.72
N PRO A 282 10.24 -3.94 8.02
CA PRO A 282 11.30 -4.72 8.66
C PRO A 282 12.37 -3.80 9.26
N ILE A 283 12.63 -3.98 10.55
CA ILE A 283 13.70 -3.29 11.26
C ILE A 283 15.05 -3.96 11.00
N LYS A 284 16.12 -3.22 11.23
CA LYS A 284 17.50 -3.73 11.18
C LYS A 284 18.20 -3.48 12.50
N PRO A 285 19.12 -4.38 12.92
CA PRO A 285 19.98 -4.11 14.05
C PRO A 285 20.77 -2.81 13.85
N ALA A 286 20.94 -2.06 14.92
CA ALA A 286 21.73 -0.84 15.00
C ALA A 286 22.46 -0.85 16.33
N ASP A 287 23.44 -0.01 16.52
CA ASP A 287 24.14 0.13 17.78
C ASP A 287 23.89 1.54 18.35
N PRO A 288 23.13 1.64 19.47
CA PRO A 288 22.39 0.58 20.16
C PRO A 288 21.06 0.22 19.48
N GLY A 289 20.59 -1.01 19.70
CA GLY A 289 19.24 -1.48 19.42
C GLY A 289 18.86 -1.69 17.96
N PHE A 290 17.78 -1.05 17.49
CA PHE A 290 17.22 -1.26 16.16
C PHE A 290 16.86 0.04 15.46
N ARG A 291 16.91 -0.01 14.12
CA ARG A 291 16.46 1.09 13.25
C ARG A 291 15.54 0.60 12.15
N CYS A 292 14.45 1.34 11.93
CA CYS A 292 13.56 1.14 10.79
C CYS A 292 14.06 1.96 9.58
N PRO A 293 14.37 1.35 8.43
CA PRO A 293 14.86 2.06 7.26
C PRO A 293 13.79 2.86 6.52
N CYS A 294 12.50 2.56 6.74
CA CYS A 294 11.40 3.21 6.02
C CYS A 294 11.23 4.67 6.45
N HIS A 295 11.06 4.90 7.76
CA HIS A 295 10.75 6.25 8.28
C HIS A 295 11.67 6.68 9.44
N GLY A 296 12.76 5.94 9.65
CA GLY A 296 13.79 6.33 10.60
C GLY A 296 13.45 6.13 12.07
N SER A 297 12.42 5.35 12.42
CA SER A 297 12.18 5.00 13.83
C SER A 297 13.37 4.25 14.41
N THR A 298 13.75 4.58 15.65
CA THR A 298 14.83 3.95 16.40
C THR A 298 14.31 3.38 17.71
N PHE A 299 14.90 2.25 18.12
CA PHE A 299 14.54 1.52 19.33
C PHE A 299 15.82 1.13 20.06
N ASP A 300 15.79 1.14 21.38
CA ASP A 300 16.90 0.67 22.20
C ASP A 300 16.98 -0.87 22.29
N ASP A 301 17.94 -1.40 23.05
CA ASP A 301 18.11 -2.83 23.29
C ASP A 301 16.95 -3.50 24.05
N ASN A 302 16.09 -2.71 24.69
CA ASN A 302 14.85 -3.16 25.35
C ASN A 302 13.62 -3.02 24.44
N GLY A 303 13.81 -2.68 23.17
CA GLY A 303 12.73 -2.46 22.21
C GLY A 303 11.95 -1.17 22.43
N GLN A 304 12.37 -0.27 23.34
CA GLN A 304 11.70 1.00 23.59
C GLN A 304 12.01 2.01 22.50
N VAL A 305 11.00 2.82 22.13
CA VAL A 305 11.18 3.85 21.11
C VAL A 305 12.14 4.93 21.60
N THR A 306 13.18 5.21 20.85
CA THR A 306 14.14 6.30 21.11
C THR A 306 14.05 7.44 20.12
N GLY A 307 13.34 7.26 18.99
CA GLY A 307 13.13 8.32 18.01
C GLY A 307 12.33 7.87 16.79
N GLY A 308 11.93 8.85 15.97
CA GLY A 308 11.15 8.62 14.75
C GLY A 308 9.64 8.54 14.99
N PRO A 309 8.86 8.14 13.96
CA PRO A 309 7.40 8.17 14.02
C PRO A 309 6.75 7.01 14.78
N ALA A 310 7.49 5.95 15.16
CA ALA A 310 6.94 4.91 16.03
C ALA A 310 6.63 5.49 17.40
N THR A 311 5.49 5.12 17.99
CA THR A 311 5.02 5.60 19.29
C THR A 311 4.91 4.49 20.33
N THR A 312 5.05 3.23 19.91
CA THR A 312 4.95 2.05 20.77
C THR A 312 6.22 1.22 20.67
N PRO A 313 6.62 0.55 21.78
CA PRO A 313 7.76 -0.37 21.78
C PRO A 313 7.62 -1.50 20.75
N LEU A 314 8.73 -2.15 20.40
CA LEU A 314 8.71 -3.37 19.61
C LEU A 314 7.91 -4.47 20.33
N ALA A 315 7.14 -5.24 19.56
CA ALA A 315 6.43 -6.38 20.10
C ALA A 315 7.40 -7.46 20.58
N THR A 316 7.26 -7.87 21.84
CA THR A 316 8.09 -8.88 22.46
C THR A 316 7.69 -10.28 22.02
N VAL A 317 8.66 -11.16 21.88
CA VAL A 317 8.47 -12.61 21.70
C VAL A 317 8.91 -13.28 23.00
N PRO A 318 8.04 -14.07 23.67
CA PRO A 318 8.42 -14.82 24.88
C PRO A 318 9.55 -15.78 24.57
N VAL A 319 10.62 -15.74 25.35
CA VAL A 319 11.76 -16.68 25.24
C VAL A 319 12.17 -17.19 26.60
N HIS A 320 12.56 -18.44 26.65
CA HIS A 320 13.03 -19.14 27.86
C HIS A 320 14.33 -19.85 27.58
N VAL A 321 15.16 -20.01 28.62
CA VAL A 321 16.36 -20.82 28.52
C VAL A 321 16.11 -22.17 29.21
N VAL A 322 16.17 -23.25 28.42
CA VAL A 322 15.96 -24.62 28.87
C VAL A 322 17.17 -25.46 28.40
N ASP A 323 17.82 -26.13 29.30
CA ASP A 323 18.97 -27.03 29.02
C ASP A 323 20.07 -26.40 28.14
N GLY A 324 20.38 -25.11 28.37
CA GLY A 324 21.40 -24.39 27.59
C GLY A 324 20.93 -23.95 26.18
N GLN A 325 19.65 -24.05 25.88
CA GLN A 325 19.03 -23.58 24.63
C GLN A 325 18.03 -22.48 24.91
N VAL A 326 17.95 -21.51 24.02
CA VAL A 326 16.94 -20.48 24.02
C VAL A 326 15.76 -20.99 23.20
N THR A 327 14.57 -21.04 23.80
CA THR A 327 13.33 -21.57 23.19
C THR A 327 12.23 -20.51 23.20
N THR A 328 11.25 -20.65 22.30
CA THR A 328 10.00 -19.87 22.25
C THR A 328 8.80 -20.80 22.08
N GLU A 329 7.64 -20.37 22.54
CA GLU A 329 6.35 -21.05 22.41
C GLU A 329 5.51 -20.46 21.28
#